data_8141bc8088cfa390760c176bbcf663ae
#
_entry.id   8141bc8088cfa390760c176bbcf663ae
#
_cell.length_a   1.000
_cell.length_b   1.000
_cell.length_c   1.000
_cell.angle_alpha   90.00
_cell.angle_beta   90.00
_cell.angle_gamma   90.00
#
_symmetry.space_group_name_H-M   'P 1'
#
loop_
_entity.id
_entity.type
_entity.pdbx_description
1 polymer ?
#
loop_
_entity_poly.entity_id
_entity_poly.type
_entity_poly.pdbx_seq_one_letter_code
_entity_poly.pdbx_strand_id
1 'polypeptide(L)'
;SLSMYKVVREPVTPDYLDEEELQRIIEFDSPIERLVITRDMFLFGCFTGLSYIDIKTLTNEHFETDKEGRRWIKKRRVKTNVLSRIPVLPMAQSILDKYSGGKTLLPLQDCTDTNRNIKNIVTLCGIDKKVTFHTSRHTFATTVTLANDVPLEIVSQMMK
;
A
#
# COMPACT_ATOMS: atom_id res chain seq x y z
N SER A 1 -23.49 -41.40 11.67
CA SER A 1 -23.54 -40.39 12.70
C SER A 1 -22.97 -39.08 12.19
N LEU A 2 -23.76 -38.04 12.25
CA LEU A 2 -23.39 -36.69 11.82
C LEU A 2 -22.22 -36.08 12.62
N SER A 3 -21.92 -36.62 13.78
CA SER A 3 -20.82 -36.17 14.63
C SER A 3 -19.43 -36.52 14.08
N MET A 4 -19.37 -37.30 13.03
CA MET A 4 -18.10 -37.71 12.41
C MET A 4 -17.63 -36.80 11.28
N TYR A 5 -18.41 -35.82 10.87
CA TYR A 5 -18.00 -34.86 9.86
C TYR A 5 -17.27 -33.68 10.52
N LYS A 6 -15.96 -33.76 10.53
CA LYS A 6 -15.14 -32.59 10.83
C LYS A 6 -14.99 -31.74 9.56
N VAL A 7 -15.53 -30.53 9.60
CA VAL A 7 -15.23 -29.54 8.59
C VAL A 7 -13.77 -29.10 8.81
N VAL A 8 -12.88 -29.67 8.02
CA VAL A 8 -11.49 -29.20 8.01
C VAL A 8 -11.50 -27.87 7.25
N ARG A 9 -11.42 -26.78 7.97
CA ARG A 9 -11.18 -25.47 7.35
C ARG A 9 -9.71 -25.43 6.96
N GLU A 10 -9.42 -25.27 5.66
CA GLU A 10 -8.08 -24.94 5.23
C GLU A 10 -7.63 -23.64 5.87
N PRO A 11 -6.37 -23.55 6.34
CA PRO A 11 -5.87 -22.28 6.88
C PRO A 11 -5.96 -21.20 5.80
N VAL A 12 -6.70 -20.12 6.10
CA VAL A 12 -6.82 -18.97 5.23
C VAL A 12 -5.53 -18.17 5.31
N THR A 13 -4.82 -18.05 4.19
CA THR A 13 -3.66 -17.18 4.09
C THR A 13 -4.13 -15.73 4.25
N PRO A 14 -3.54 -14.94 5.17
CA PRO A 14 -3.90 -13.54 5.31
C PRO A 14 -3.73 -12.77 3.99
N ASP A 15 -4.64 -11.85 3.70
CA ASP A 15 -4.61 -11.00 2.52
C ASP A 15 -3.79 -9.71 2.72
N TYR A 16 -2.80 -9.75 3.61
CA TYR A 16 -1.84 -8.69 3.85
C TYR A 16 -0.44 -9.28 4.04
N LEU A 17 0.57 -8.46 3.86
CA LEU A 17 1.96 -8.83 4.09
C LEU A 17 2.35 -8.58 5.54
N ASP A 18 3.08 -9.52 6.14
CA ASP A 18 3.71 -9.30 7.45
C ASP A 18 4.99 -8.44 7.31
N GLU A 19 5.61 -8.11 8.45
CA GLU A 19 6.81 -7.25 8.46
C GLU A 19 7.97 -7.85 7.67
N GLU A 20 8.19 -9.16 7.76
CA GLU A 20 9.28 -9.83 7.04
C GLU A 20 9.04 -9.81 5.53
N GLU A 21 7.82 -10.13 5.10
CA GLU A 21 7.44 -10.08 3.69
C GLU A 21 7.52 -8.67 3.13
N LEU A 22 7.05 -7.69 3.88
CA LEU A 22 7.14 -6.27 3.49
C LEU A 22 8.61 -5.84 3.36
N GLN A 23 9.48 -6.27 4.27
CA GLN A 23 10.90 -5.96 4.21
C GLN A 23 11.55 -6.56 2.96
N ARG A 24 11.17 -7.76 2.55
CA ARG A 24 11.64 -8.35 1.28
C ARG A 24 11.24 -7.51 0.07
N ILE A 25 10.05 -6.96 0.07
CA ILE A 25 9.59 -6.05 -0.99
C ILE A 25 10.41 -4.75 -0.98
N ILE A 26 10.67 -4.20 0.19
CA ILE A 26 11.50 -2.98 0.33
C ILE A 26 12.91 -3.20 -0.21
N GLU A 27 13.49 -4.37 0.06
CA GLU A 27 14.86 -4.72 -0.36
C GLU A 27 14.94 -5.23 -1.80
N PHE A 28 13.80 -5.47 -2.43
CA PHE A 28 13.76 -5.94 -3.82
C PHE A 28 14.46 -4.96 -4.74
N ASP A 29 15.30 -5.47 -5.61
CA ASP A 29 15.92 -4.71 -6.69
C ASP A 29 15.89 -5.50 -7.99
N SER A 30 15.95 -4.80 -9.11
CA SER A 30 15.93 -5.41 -10.44
C SER A 30 16.50 -4.41 -11.46
N PRO A 31 17.19 -4.91 -12.50
CA PRO A 31 17.56 -4.07 -13.63
C PRO A 31 16.36 -3.69 -14.51
N ILE A 32 15.20 -4.29 -14.27
CA ILE A 32 13.97 -4.01 -15.02
C ILE A 32 13.24 -2.85 -14.34
N GLU A 33 13.32 -1.67 -14.96
CA GLU A 33 12.80 -0.42 -14.39
C GLU A 33 11.32 -0.49 -14.02
N ARG A 34 10.48 -1.09 -14.88
CA ARG A 34 9.04 -1.20 -14.61
C ARG A 34 8.74 -1.97 -13.33
N LEU A 35 9.58 -2.95 -12.95
CA LEU A 35 9.41 -3.68 -11.70
C LEU A 35 9.78 -2.83 -10.49
N VAL A 36 10.83 -2.04 -10.58
CA VAL A 36 11.24 -1.12 -9.50
C VAL A 36 10.17 -0.04 -9.29
N ILE A 37 9.65 0.54 -10.36
CA ILE A 37 8.57 1.52 -10.29
C ILE A 37 7.32 0.89 -9.64
N THR A 38 6.93 -0.28 -10.08
CA THR A 38 5.76 -0.97 -9.51
C THR A 38 5.97 -1.27 -8.03
N ARG A 39 7.18 -1.75 -7.64
CA ARG A 39 7.52 -1.95 -6.23
C ARG A 39 7.32 -0.67 -5.43
N ASP A 40 7.82 0.45 -5.94
CA ASP A 40 7.69 1.74 -5.26
C ASP A 40 6.23 2.18 -5.13
N MET A 41 5.42 2.00 -6.16
CA MET A 41 3.99 2.33 -6.13
C MET A 41 3.23 1.44 -5.14
N PHE A 42 3.54 0.16 -5.13
CA PHE A 42 2.97 -0.77 -4.16
C PHE A 42 3.35 -0.39 -2.72
N LEU A 43 4.62 -0.06 -2.48
CA LEU A 43 5.07 0.41 -1.17
C LEU A 43 4.40 1.73 -0.76
N PHE A 44 4.20 2.64 -1.71
CA PHE A 44 3.45 3.87 -1.43
C PHE A 44 2.04 3.54 -0.93
N GLY A 45 1.38 2.57 -1.55
CA GLY A 45 0.09 2.05 -1.06
C GLY A 45 0.19 1.43 0.33
N CYS A 46 1.24 0.66 0.61
CA CYS A 46 1.48 0.04 1.92
C CYS A 46 1.71 1.07 3.04
N PHE A 47 2.30 2.21 2.71
CA PHE A 47 2.66 3.24 3.71
C PHE A 47 1.68 4.41 3.77
N THR A 48 0.65 4.41 2.94
CA THR A 48 -0.43 5.41 2.97
C THR A 48 -1.82 4.81 3.11
N GLY A 49 -1.98 3.55 2.72
CA GLY A 49 -3.27 2.88 2.65
C GLY A 49 -4.17 3.36 1.50
N LEU A 50 -3.68 4.22 0.63
CA LEU A 50 -4.44 4.69 -0.51
C LEU A 50 -4.66 3.54 -1.53
N SER A 51 -5.85 3.50 -2.11
CA SER A 51 -6.15 2.57 -3.20
C SER A 51 -5.46 3.01 -4.49
N TYR A 52 -5.44 2.12 -5.49
CA TYR A 52 -4.88 2.42 -6.80
C TYR A 52 -5.43 3.74 -7.39
N ILE A 53 -6.75 3.89 -7.42
CA ILE A 53 -7.37 5.08 -8.01
C ILE A 53 -7.10 6.34 -7.19
N ASP A 54 -6.96 6.22 -5.88
CA ASP A 54 -6.66 7.35 -5.02
C ASP A 54 -5.22 7.81 -5.19
N ILE A 55 -4.27 6.90 -5.44
CA ILE A 55 -2.89 7.26 -5.80
C ILE A 55 -2.85 7.89 -7.19
N LYS A 56 -3.58 7.33 -8.14
CA LYS A 56 -3.63 7.83 -9.52
C LYS A 56 -4.13 9.27 -9.60
N THR A 57 -5.06 9.62 -8.74
CA THR A 57 -5.68 10.97 -8.70
C THR A 57 -5.05 11.90 -7.66
N LEU A 58 -4.01 11.44 -6.96
CA LEU A 58 -3.30 12.25 -5.97
C LEU A 58 -2.52 13.37 -6.64
N THR A 59 -2.66 14.59 -6.12
CA THR A 59 -1.93 15.78 -6.57
C THR A 59 -1.29 16.51 -5.40
N ASN A 60 -0.46 17.49 -5.68
CA ASN A 60 0.17 18.33 -4.65
C ASN A 60 -0.83 19.05 -3.75
N GLU A 61 -2.04 19.32 -4.26
CA GLU A 61 -3.09 19.98 -3.50
C GLU A 61 -3.63 19.16 -2.34
N HIS A 62 -3.40 17.85 -2.36
CA HIS A 62 -3.84 16.94 -1.30
C HIS A 62 -2.89 16.88 -0.11
N PHE A 63 -1.79 17.61 -0.14
CA PHE A 63 -0.81 17.64 0.95
C PHE A 63 -0.95 18.89 1.78
N GLU A 64 -0.86 18.75 3.10
CA GLU A 64 -0.84 19.86 4.03
C GLU A 64 0.18 19.62 5.14
N THR A 65 0.70 20.70 5.71
CA THR A 65 1.62 20.65 6.84
C THR A 65 0.94 21.24 8.06
N ASP A 66 0.95 20.52 9.17
CA ASP A 66 0.34 20.98 10.41
C ASP A 66 1.25 21.97 11.16
N LYS A 67 0.78 22.45 12.32
CA LYS A 67 1.52 23.42 13.13
C LYS A 67 2.84 22.88 13.68
N GLU A 68 2.93 21.56 13.85
CA GLU A 68 4.15 20.88 14.32
C GLU A 68 5.13 20.57 13.19
N GLY A 69 4.82 20.96 11.95
CA GLY A 69 5.64 20.68 10.79
C GLY A 69 5.45 19.30 10.21
N ARG A 70 4.48 18.50 10.69
CA ARG A 70 4.17 17.19 10.18
C ARG A 70 3.36 17.28 8.89
N ARG A 71 3.73 16.50 7.90
CA ARG A 71 3.05 16.47 6.60
C ARG A 71 1.95 15.43 6.59
N TRP A 72 0.81 15.79 5.98
CA TRP A 72 -0.39 14.94 5.88
C TRP A 72 -0.88 14.88 4.45
N ILE A 73 -1.48 13.74 4.08
CA ILE A 73 -2.32 13.61 2.89
C ILE A 73 -3.76 13.76 3.34
N LYS A 74 -4.48 14.70 2.73
CA LYS A 74 -5.90 14.92 2.95
C LYS A 74 -6.61 14.79 1.62
N LYS A 75 -7.32 13.66 1.43
CA LYS A 75 -7.92 13.32 0.15
C LYS A 75 -9.24 12.60 0.35
N ARG A 76 -10.23 12.98 -0.43
CA ARG A 76 -11.48 12.21 -0.53
C ARG A 76 -11.24 10.99 -1.40
N ARG A 77 -11.70 9.84 -0.92
CA ARG A 77 -11.64 8.60 -1.69
C ARG A 77 -12.55 8.71 -2.91
N VAL A 78 -12.03 8.30 -4.07
CA VAL A 78 -12.79 8.33 -5.32
C VAL A 78 -14.03 7.44 -5.24
N LYS A 79 -13.89 6.25 -4.64
CA LYS A 79 -14.97 5.25 -4.60
C LYS A 79 -16.09 5.60 -3.60
N THR A 80 -15.77 6.17 -2.45
CA THR A 80 -16.71 6.35 -1.34
C THR A 80 -16.98 7.81 -1.00
N ASN A 81 -16.18 8.73 -1.52
CA ASN A 81 -16.17 10.15 -1.17
C ASN A 81 -15.88 10.43 0.32
N VAL A 82 -15.42 9.44 1.06
CA VAL A 82 -15.00 9.60 2.45
C VAL A 82 -13.65 10.30 2.50
N LEU A 83 -13.53 11.32 3.36
CA LEU A 83 -12.29 12.05 3.55
C LEU A 83 -11.29 11.19 4.35
N SER A 84 -10.12 10.96 3.74
CA SER A 84 -8.99 10.31 4.39
C SER A 84 -7.94 11.36 4.77
N ARG A 85 -7.43 11.26 5.99
CA ARG A 85 -6.35 12.10 6.48
C ARG A 85 -5.25 11.20 7.05
N ILE A 86 -4.10 11.18 6.39
CA ILE A 86 -3.05 10.19 6.62
C ILE A 86 -1.73 10.92 6.84
N PRO A 87 -0.97 10.58 7.92
CA PRO A 87 0.38 11.13 8.06
C PRO A 87 1.28 10.60 6.95
N VAL A 88 2.13 11.45 6.39
CA VAL A 88 3.11 11.03 5.40
C VAL A 88 4.29 10.40 6.13
N LEU A 89 4.33 9.07 6.15
CA LEU A 89 5.40 8.32 6.79
C LEU A 89 6.71 8.46 5.99
N PRO A 90 7.88 8.25 6.62
CA PRO A 90 9.17 8.44 5.96
C PRO A 90 9.34 7.68 4.64
N MET A 91 8.87 6.43 4.57
CA MET A 91 8.92 5.65 3.32
C MET A 91 8.11 6.30 2.21
N ALA A 92 6.90 6.77 2.51
CA ALA A 92 6.06 7.45 1.53
C ALA A 92 6.73 8.76 1.05
N GLN A 93 7.31 9.52 1.95
CA GLN A 93 8.03 10.74 1.61
C GLN A 93 9.24 10.46 0.70
N SER A 94 10.00 9.41 0.99
CA SER A 94 11.15 9.03 0.16
C SER A 94 10.75 8.67 -1.27
N ILE A 95 9.60 8.02 -1.44
CA ILE A 95 9.06 7.68 -2.76
C ILE A 95 8.61 8.95 -3.50
N LEU A 96 7.93 9.86 -2.83
CA LEU A 96 7.54 11.14 -3.40
C LEU A 96 8.78 11.92 -3.88
N ASP A 97 9.83 11.95 -3.08
CA ASP A 97 11.07 12.63 -3.42
C ASP A 97 11.77 11.98 -4.62
N LYS A 98 11.80 10.65 -4.67
CA LYS A 98 12.40 9.89 -5.77
C LYS A 98 11.79 10.22 -7.13
N TYR A 99 10.48 10.43 -7.16
CA TYR A 99 9.75 10.69 -8.41
C TYR A 99 9.37 12.16 -8.60
N SER A 100 9.94 13.06 -7.84
CA SER A 100 9.71 14.49 -8.00
C SER A 100 10.20 14.97 -9.37
N GLY A 101 9.48 15.93 -9.94
CA GLY A 101 9.82 16.50 -11.27
C GLY A 101 9.26 15.72 -12.46
N GLY A 102 8.50 14.65 -12.24
CA GLY A 102 7.79 13.93 -13.30
C GLY A 102 6.54 14.68 -13.78
N LYS A 103 5.94 14.19 -14.86
CA LYS A 103 4.69 14.75 -15.41
C LYS A 103 3.51 14.59 -14.45
N THR A 104 3.51 13.51 -13.70
CA THR A 104 2.54 13.21 -12.65
C THR A 104 3.27 13.18 -11.31
N LEU A 105 2.51 13.24 -10.22
CA LEU A 105 3.10 13.15 -8.87
C LEU A 105 3.85 11.82 -8.68
N LEU A 106 3.25 10.72 -9.15
CA LEU A 106 3.82 9.38 -9.09
C LEU A 106 3.62 8.66 -10.43
N PRO A 107 4.59 7.85 -10.90
CA PRO A 107 4.53 7.19 -12.22
C PRO A 107 3.73 5.89 -12.17
N LEU A 108 2.47 5.97 -11.79
CA LEU A 108 1.59 4.79 -11.67
C LEU A 108 1.16 4.32 -13.06
N GLN A 109 1.44 3.04 -13.37
CA GLN A 109 1.02 2.37 -14.60
C GLN A 109 -0.45 1.96 -14.51
N ASP A 110 -1.02 1.43 -15.61
CA ASP A 110 -2.39 0.94 -15.57
C ASP A 110 -2.55 -0.23 -14.58
N CYS A 111 -3.78 -0.48 -14.16
CA CYS A 111 -4.06 -1.45 -13.09
C CYS A 111 -3.67 -2.88 -13.48
N THR A 112 -3.92 -3.28 -14.72
CA THR A 112 -3.61 -4.62 -15.21
C THR A 112 -2.12 -4.88 -15.22
N ASP A 113 -1.32 -3.97 -15.76
CA ASP A 113 0.14 -4.08 -15.80
C ASP A 113 0.72 -4.01 -14.39
N THR A 114 0.20 -3.13 -13.56
CA THR A 114 0.62 -3.01 -12.16
C THR A 114 0.43 -4.34 -11.42
N ASN A 115 -0.73 -4.96 -11.50
CA ASN A 115 -1.00 -6.24 -10.86
C ASN A 115 -0.15 -7.38 -11.41
N ARG A 116 0.11 -7.39 -12.70
CA ARG A 116 1.02 -8.38 -13.33
C ARG A 116 2.43 -8.24 -12.78
N ASN A 117 2.94 -7.02 -12.71
CA ASN A 117 4.28 -6.75 -12.19
C ASN A 117 4.39 -7.06 -10.69
N ILE A 118 3.35 -6.78 -9.91
CA ILE A 118 3.29 -7.16 -8.47
C ILE A 118 3.43 -8.67 -8.31
N LYS A 119 2.71 -9.45 -9.12
CA LYS A 119 2.81 -10.91 -9.09
C LYS A 119 4.24 -11.38 -9.34
N ASN A 120 4.93 -10.78 -10.29
CA ASN A 120 6.33 -11.10 -10.57
C ASN A 120 7.26 -10.74 -9.41
N ILE A 121 7.09 -9.57 -8.82
CA ILE A 121 7.88 -9.12 -7.67
C ILE A 121 7.69 -10.07 -6.47
N VAL A 122 6.46 -10.40 -6.16
CA VAL A 122 6.11 -11.29 -5.04
C VAL A 122 6.74 -12.67 -5.22
N THR A 123 6.67 -13.21 -6.44
CA THR A 123 7.31 -14.48 -6.77
C THR A 123 8.83 -14.42 -6.60
N LEU A 124 9.45 -13.35 -7.10
CA LEU A 124 10.90 -13.15 -6.98
C LEU A 124 11.36 -12.95 -5.53
N CYS A 125 10.48 -12.40 -4.69
CA CYS A 125 10.74 -12.24 -3.26
C CYS A 125 10.51 -13.52 -2.45
N GLY A 126 10.05 -14.61 -3.07
CA GLY A 126 9.77 -15.87 -2.39
C GLY A 126 8.54 -15.81 -1.48
N ILE A 127 7.60 -14.93 -1.77
CA ILE A 127 6.37 -14.79 -1.00
C ILE A 127 5.27 -15.64 -1.64
N ASP A 128 4.77 -16.62 -0.89
CA ASP A 128 3.72 -17.55 -1.36
C ASP A 128 2.35 -17.03 -0.93
N LYS A 129 1.95 -15.90 -1.50
CA LYS A 129 0.63 -15.27 -1.31
C LYS A 129 0.14 -14.70 -2.63
N LYS A 130 -1.17 -14.69 -2.79
CA LYS A 130 -1.80 -13.98 -3.91
C LYS A 130 -1.88 -12.49 -3.55
N VAL A 131 -1.06 -11.67 -4.20
CA VAL A 131 -0.94 -10.24 -3.93
C VAL A 131 -1.41 -9.45 -5.14
N THR A 132 -2.30 -8.48 -4.90
CA THR A 132 -2.69 -7.45 -5.86
C THR A 132 -2.36 -6.08 -5.28
N PHE A 133 -2.57 -5.02 -6.06
CA PHE A 133 -2.36 -3.68 -5.53
C PHE A 133 -3.21 -3.41 -4.27
N HIS A 134 -4.43 -3.95 -4.25
CA HIS A 134 -5.33 -3.79 -3.09
C HIS A 134 -4.75 -4.38 -1.79
N THR A 135 -3.89 -5.39 -1.89
CA THR A 135 -3.18 -5.96 -0.73
C THR A 135 -2.36 -4.89 0.02
N SER A 136 -1.89 -3.87 -0.68
CA SER A 136 -1.16 -2.76 -0.04
C SER A 136 -1.99 -2.03 1.01
N ARG A 137 -3.26 -1.83 0.74
CA ARG A 137 -4.19 -1.18 1.67
C ARG A 137 -4.40 -2.01 2.94
N HIS A 138 -4.59 -3.32 2.80
CA HIS A 138 -4.70 -4.23 3.95
C HIS A 138 -3.38 -4.29 4.75
N THR A 139 -2.25 -4.25 4.07
CA THR A 139 -0.93 -4.21 4.70
C THR A 139 -0.74 -2.93 5.50
N PHE A 140 -1.18 -1.79 4.99
CA PHE A 140 -1.17 -0.54 5.75
C PHE A 140 -2.00 -0.67 7.04
N ALA A 141 -3.25 -1.12 6.92
CA ALA A 141 -4.20 -1.19 8.04
C ALA A 141 -3.76 -2.14 9.16
N THR A 142 -2.91 -3.10 8.85
CA THR A 142 -2.42 -4.11 9.80
C THR A 142 -0.95 -3.89 10.16
N THR A 143 -0.06 -4.20 9.24
CA THR A 143 1.39 -4.27 9.51
C THR A 143 2.03 -2.90 9.72
N VAL A 144 1.75 -1.96 8.80
CA VAL A 144 2.43 -0.67 8.79
C VAL A 144 1.94 0.24 9.92
N THR A 145 0.64 0.25 10.19
CA THR A 145 0.09 1.08 11.27
C THR A 145 0.59 0.65 12.63
N LEU A 146 0.70 -0.66 12.88
CA LEU A 146 1.23 -1.20 14.14
C LEU A 146 2.72 -0.86 14.31
N ALA A 147 3.51 -0.99 13.26
CA ALA A 147 4.95 -0.72 13.30
C ALA A 147 5.28 0.78 13.42
N ASN A 148 4.36 1.67 13.05
CA ASN A 148 4.59 3.12 13.01
C ASN A 148 3.70 3.91 13.97
N ASP A 149 3.04 3.25 14.91
CA ASP A 149 2.17 3.87 15.94
C ASP A 149 1.13 4.83 15.35
N VAL A 150 0.52 4.46 14.21
CA VAL A 150 -0.55 5.24 13.61
C VAL A 150 -1.81 5.10 14.46
N PRO A 151 -2.43 6.21 14.92
CA PRO A 151 -3.61 6.14 15.79
C PRO A 151 -4.76 5.35 15.18
N LEU A 152 -5.43 4.56 16.01
CA LEU A 152 -6.55 3.70 15.59
C LEU A 152 -7.67 4.50 14.92
N GLU A 153 -7.92 5.72 15.37
CA GLU A 153 -8.93 6.61 14.80
C GLU A 153 -8.65 6.94 13.33
N ILE A 154 -7.37 7.15 12.99
CA ILE A 154 -6.93 7.40 11.61
C ILE A 154 -7.18 6.16 10.76
N VAL A 155 -6.79 4.98 11.24
CA VAL A 155 -6.98 3.71 10.55
C VAL A 155 -8.47 3.42 10.32
N SER A 156 -9.28 3.59 11.35
CA SER A 156 -10.73 3.38 11.30
C SER A 156 -11.40 4.29 10.27
N GLN A 157 -11.06 5.57 10.27
CA GLN A 157 -11.60 6.55 9.31
C GLN A 157 -11.22 6.21 7.88
N MET A 158 -9.98 5.79 7.68
CA MET A 158 -9.44 5.43 6.38
C MET A 158 -10.08 4.22 5.75
N MET A 159 -10.40 3.23 6.56
CA MET A 159 -10.95 1.94 6.09
C MET A 159 -12.47 1.98 5.83
N LYS A 160 -13.10 3.10 5.99
CA LYS A 160 -14.53 3.31 5.66
C LYS A 160 -14.81 3.37 4.15
#